data_1ed746f35822d375d4c965816405e7f2
#
_entry.id   1ed746f35822d375d4c965816405e7f2
#
_cell.length_a   1.000
_cell.length_b   1.000
_cell.length_c   1.000
_cell.angle_alpha   90.00
_cell.angle_beta   90.00
_cell.angle_gamma   90.00
#
_symmetry.space_group_name_H-M   'P 1'
#
loop_
_entity.id
_entity.type
_entity.pdbx_description
1 polymer ?
#
loop_
_entity_poly.entity_id
_entity_poly.type
_entity_poly.pdbx_seq_one_letter_code
_entity_poly.pdbx_strand_id
1 'polypeptide(L)'
;MEELPRKEKYLPCFICNEASAASSERWKMSNPQIPIIDTHVHFFDFSHPELKWVWLAPDSQHPLIANINAIKSQAFVVQDFRAESRFAGVEGVVHVQAAIGSPNPVTETVWLTEMNETSPIPIRIVADCDLGAADSISQLEEHAKSKPFVGVRDFKAEPMFAAKEINPKYEKSLKWMAEKQIVFDLDCEWMNMPEARKLAERHPDLSIVLEHIGFPRERTDSYFQNWKTAIEGLANAGNVTMKISGVAMTDPFFTKESLKRWVDTCLDAFGPDRCVIGSNWPVDRLFSSYDPIMGYYREYISKLSISEQERILNKNAVKLYKF
;
A
#
# COMPACT_ATOMS: atom_id res chain seq x y z
N MET A 1 55.65 -3.26 -48.08
CA MET A 1 54.80 -2.65 -49.08
C MET A 1 53.36 -2.95 -48.62
N GLU A 2 52.52 -2.06 -48.22
CA GLU A 2 52.42 -0.62 -48.39
C GLU A 2 51.64 -0.02 -47.23
N GLU A 3 51.96 1.19 -46.90
CA GLU A 3 51.40 2.05 -45.88
C GLU A 3 49.90 2.37 -46.12
N LEU A 4 49.14 2.49 -45.05
CA LEU A 4 47.90 3.27 -45.05
C LEU A 4 48.06 4.48 -44.14
N PRO A 5 47.92 5.70 -44.64
CA PRO A 5 47.66 6.84 -43.80
C PRO A 5 46.22 7.35 -44.04
N ARG A 6 45.43 7.49 -43.00
CA ARG A 6 44.42 8.58 -43.00
C ARG A 6 44.18 9.08 -41.60
N LYS A 7 44.74 10.21 -41.32
CA LYS A 7 44.31 11.14 -40.28
C LYS A 7 43.00 11.76 -40.72
N GLU A 8 41.92 11.44 -40.07
CA GLU A 8 40.72 12.27 -40.15
C GLU A 8 40.88 13.43 -39.17
N LYS A 9 40.77 14.63 -39.74
CA LYS A 9 40.79 15.91 -39.04
C LYS A 9 39.45 16.08 -38.32
N TYR A 10 39.50 16.16 -37.02
CA TYR A 10 38.37 16.69 -36.25
C TYR A 10 38.21 18.17 -36.62
N LEU A 11 37.03 18.51 -37.19
CA LEU A 11 36.59 19.89 -37.33
C LEU A 11 36.24 20.45 -35.95
N PRO A 12 36.74 21.62 -35.55
CA PRO A 12 36.34 22.28 -34.33
C PRO A 12 34.88 22.76 -34.48
N CYS A 13 34.04 22.39 -33.53
CA CYS A 13 32.68 22.89 -33.38
C CYS A 13 32.75 24.38 -33.03
N PHE A 14 32.52 25.26 -34.00
CA PHE A 14 32.34 26.69 -33.80
C PHE A 14 30.91 26.93 -33.28
N ILE A 15 30.63 26.79 -32.01
CA ILE A 15 29.57 27.48 -31.28
C ILE A 15 30.00 27.57 -29.81
N CYS A 16 30.90 28.49 -29.52
CA CYS A 16 31.12 28.98 -28.18
C CYS A 16 31.70 30.40 -28.29
N ASN A 17 30.81 31.35 -28.53
CA ASN A 17 31.02 32.70 -28.08
C ASN A 17 29.70 33.48 -28.21
N GLU A 18 28.98 33.56 -27.10
CA GLU A 18 28.32 34.73 -26.60
C GLU A 18 27.74 34.34 -25.24
N ALA A 19 28.61 34.43 -24.23
CA ALA A 19 28.18 34.44 -22.85
C ALA A 19 27.48 35.82 -22.61
N SER A 20 26.21 35.91 -22.98
CA SER A 20 25.33 36.87 -22.33
C SER A 20 25.19 36.42 -20.87
N ALA A 21 25.39 37.35 -19.95
CA ALA A 21 25.09 37.21 -18.56
C ALA A 21 23.57 36.98 -18.36
N ALA A 22 23.11 35.78 -18.75
CA ALA A 22 21.83 35.26 -18.33
C ALA A 22 22.06 34.73 -16.91
N SER A 23 21.47 35.43 -15.97
CA SER A 23 21.30 35.11 -14.57
C SER A 23 21.39 33.60 -14.34
N SER A 24 22.28 33.20 -13.45
CA SER A 24 22.22 31.93 -12.76
C SER A 24 20.89 31.89 -12.00
N GLU A 25 19.78 31.65 -12.69
CA GLU A 25 18.61 31.10 -12.06
C GLU A 25 19.07 29.71 -11.56
N ARG A 26 19.62 29.72 -10.33
CA ARG A 26 19.60 28.53 -9.51
C ARG A 26 18.24 27.90 -9.76
N TRP A 27 18.24 26.70 -10.29
CA TRP A 27 17.10 25.81 -10.15
C TRP A 27 16.72 25.86 -8.67
N LYS A 28 15.78 26.75 -8.33
CA LYS A 28 15.11 26.71 -7.04
C LYS A 28 14.43 25.37 -7.08
N MET A 29 14.98 24.42 -6.34
CA MET A 29 14.26 23.18 -6.04
C MET A 29 12.90 23.64 -5.54
N SER A 30 11.91 23.46 -6.40
CA SER A 30 10.50 23.63 -6.05
C SER A 30 10.31 22.97 -4.70
N ASN A 31 9.53 23.57 -3.81
CA ASN A 31 9.22 23.12 -2.44
C ASN A 31 9.57 21.67 -2.18
N PRO A 32 10.34 21.34 -1.12
CA PRO A 32 10.74 19.96 -0.85
C PRO A 32 9.49 19.09 -0.95
N GLN A 33 9.58 18.05 -1.76
CA GLN A 33 8.48 17.14 -1.99
C GLN A 33 8.03 16.57 -0.65
N ILE A 34 6.74 16.67 -0.31
CA ILE A 34 6.21 16.10 0.92
C ILE A 34 6.57 14.61 0.97
N PRO A 35 7.24 14.14 2.04
CA PRO A 35 7.63 12.75 2.15
C PRO A 35 6.42 11.82 2.21
N ILE A 36 6.60 10.58 1.76
CA ILE A 36 5.55 9.56 1.73
C ILE A 36 5.89 8.44 2.71
N ILE A 37 4.90 7.98 3.47
CA ILE A 37 4.86 6.64 4.03
C ILE A 37 3.96 5.80 3.11
N ASP A 38 4.55 4.83 2.42
CA ASP A 38 3.79 3.90 1.57
C ASP A 38 3.17 2.81 2.45
N THR A 39 1.86 2.86 2.61
CA THR A 39 1.15 2.02 3.59
C THR A 39 0.74 0.65 3.05
N HIS A 40 1.20 0.26 1.84
CA HIS A 40 0.84 -1.04 1.29
C HIS A 40 1.89 -1.56 0.30
N VAL A 41 2.77 -2.41 0.77
CA VAL A 41 3.80 -3.11 -0.02
C VAL A 41 3.82 -4.58 0.34
N HIS A 42 4.28 -5.43 -0.61
CA HIS A 42 4.48 -6.86 -0.39
C HIS A 42 5.90 -7.25 -0.74
N PHE A 43 6.66 -7.73 0.23
CA PHE A 43 7.98 -8.32 0.01
C PHE A 43 7.87 -9.84 -0.08
N PHE A 44 8.77 -10.46 -0.84
CA PHE A 44 8.90 -11.89 -0.95
C PHE A 44 10.31 -12.30 -1.34
N ASP A 45 10.70 -13.53 -0.97
CA ASP A 45 11.96 -14.16 -1.36
C ASP A 45 11.77 -15.67 -1.41
N PHE A 46 11.70 -16.23 -2.61
CA PHE A 46 11.48 -17.68 -2.80
C PHE A 46 12.66 -18.56 -2.35
N SER A 47 13.80 -17.96 -2.00
CA SER A 47 14.91 -18.69 -1.39
C SER A 47 14.70 -18.97 0.09
N HIS A 48 13.72 -18.33 0.75
CA HIS A 48 13.44 -18.52 2.16
C HIS A 48 12.89 -19.95 2.39
N PRO A 49 13.47 -20.74 3.29
CA PRO A 49 13.16 -22.19 3.40
C PRO A 49 11.76 -22.48 3.94
N GLU A 50 11.19 -21.62 4.76
CA GLU A 50 9.93 -21.85 5.47
C GLU A 50 8.76 -21.02 4.95
N LEU A 51 9.02 -19.87 4.28
CA LEU A 51 7.96 -19.00 3.79
C LEU A 51 7.43 -19.46 2.44
N LYS A 52 6.13 -19.29 2.23
CA LYS A 52 5.43 -19.67 1.01
C LYS A 52 4.51 -18.55 0.55
N TRP A 53 4.66 -18.16 -0.69
CA TRP A 53 3.80 -17.16 -1.36
C TRP A 53 2.94 -17.90 -2.38
N VAL A 54 1.88 -18.59 -1.91
CA VAL A 54 1.04 -19.47 -2.77
C VAL A 54 0.38 -18.70 -3.92
N TRP A 55 0.10 -17.41 -3.74
CA TRP A 55 -0.44 -16.54 -4.79
C TRP A 55 0.57 -16.24 -5.91
N LEU A 56 1.87 -16.43 -5.66
CA LEU A 56 2.96 -16.32 -6.63
C LEU A 56 3.49 -17.69 -7.10
N ALA A 57 2.87 -18.80 -6.70
CA ALA A 57 3.28 -20.12 -7.17
C ALA A 57 3.24 -20.21 -8.71
N PRO A 58 4.05 -21.08 -9.36
CA PRO A 58 4.15 -21.15 -10.82
C PRO A 58 2.81 -21.23 -11.54
N ASP A 59 1.88 -22.04 -11.00
CA ASP A 59 0.56 -22.28 -11.59
C ASP A 59 -0.56 -21.40 -11.00
N SER A 60 -0.22 -20.47 -10.11
CA SER A 60 -1.23 -19.61 -9.49
C SER A 60 -1.84 -18.68 -10.52
N GLN A 61 -3.16 -18.55 -10.46
CA GLN A 61 -3.94 -17.55 -11.16
C GLN A 61 -4.63 -16.69 -10.12
N HIS A 62 -4.72 -15.39 -10.38
CA HIS A 62 -5.39 -14.48 -9.47
C HIS A 62 -6.59 -13.83 -10.18
N PRO A 63 -7.78 -13.82 -9.57
CA PRO A 63 -8.99 -13.35 -10.24
C PRO A 63 -8.97 -11.86 -10.63
N LEU A 64 -8.14 -11.06 -9.96
CA LEU A 64 -8.02 -9.62 -10.19
C LEU A 64 -6.73 -9.21 -10.90
N ILE A 65 -5.72 -10.08 -10.89
CA ILE A 65 -4.39 -9.76 -11.41
C ILE A 65 -4.19 -10.54 -12.71
N ALA A 66 -4.35 -9.89 -13.86
CA ALA A 66 -4.44 -10.54 -15.16
C ALA A 66 -3.22 -11.43 -15.48
N ASN A 67 -2.00 -10.90 -15.46
CA ASN A 67 -0.79 -11.68 -15.76
C ASN A 67 0.22 -11.59 -14.61
N ILE A 68 -0.10 -12.26 -13.51
CA ILE A 68 0.74 -12.28 -12.33
C ILE A 68 2.17 -12.78 -12.59
N ASN A 69 2.39 -13.52 -13.68
CA ASN A 69 3.72 -14.05 -14.02
C ASN A 69 4.76 -12.94 -14.23
N ALA A 70 4.34 -11.73 -14.60
CA ALA A 70 5.25 -10.60 -14.81
C ALA A 70 5.90 -10.08 -13.50
N ILE A 71 5.36 -10.42 -12.34
CA ILE A 71 5.95 -10.08 -11.03
C ILE A 71 6.56 -11.27 -10.30
N LYS A 72 6.46 -12.49 -10.85
CA LYS A 72 7.08 -13.70 -10.30
C LYS A 72 8.59 -13.66 -10.58
N SER A 73 9.34 -12.94 -9.75
CA SER A 73 10.81 -12.96 -9.72
C SER A 73 11.29 -13.85 -8.59
N GLN A 74 12.61 -14.09 -8.51
CA GLN A 74 13.20 -14.85 -7.41
C GLN A 74 12.94 -14.20 -6.05
N ALA A 75 13.02 -12.88 -6.00
CA ALA A 75 12.75 -12.09 -4.81
C ALA A 75 12.25 -10.70 -5.20
N PHE A 76 11.56 -10.04 -4.28
CA PHE A 76 11.31 -8.61 -4.27
C PHE A 76 11.39 -8.15 -2.81
N VAL A 77 12.47 -7.48 -2.48
CA VAL A 77 12.79 -7.05 -1.12
C VAL A 77 12.92 -5.52 -1.05
N VAL A 78 13.23 -4.98 0.13
CA VAL A 78 13.27 -3.53 0.33
C VAL A 78 14.28 -2.81 -0.58
N GLN A 79 15.37 -3.45 -0.98
CA GLN A 79 16.35 -2.90 -1.91
C GLN A 79 15.76 -2.71 -3.31
N ASP A 80 14.98 -3.69 -3.79
CA ASP A 80 14.29 -3.62 -5.08
C ASP A 80 13.23 -2.52 -5.05
N PHE A 81 12.44 -2.47 -3.98
CA PHE A 81 11.46 -1.42 -3.75
C PHE A 81 12.11 -0.02 -3.78
N ARG A 82 13.25 0.15 -3.09
CA ARG A 82 13.98 1.42 -3.06
C ARG A 82 14.52 1.82 -4.43
N ALA A 83 14.96 0.86 -5.23
CA ALA A 83 15.41 1.14 -6.60
C ALA A 83 14.25 1.68 -7.47
N GLU A 84 13.03 1.18 -7.30
CA GLU A 84 11.87 1.60 -8.08
C GLU A 84 11.21 2.87 -7.54
N SER A 85 11.22 3.09 -6.22
CA SER A 85 10.58 4.24 -5.53
C SER A 85 11.51 5.44 -5.29
N ARG A 86 12.75 5.41 -5.79
CA ARG A 86 13.84 6.34 -5.42
C ARG A 86 13.53 7.82 -5.67
N PHE A 87 12.63 8.13 -6.60
CA PHE A 87 12.28 9.52 -6.94
C PHE A 87 10.99 10.00 -6.28
N ALA A 88 10.22 9.12 -5.66
CA ALA A 88 8.92 9.46 -5.08
C ALA A 88 8.99 10.08 -3.67
N GLY A 89 10.17 10.09 -3.02
CA GLY A 89 10.33 10.64 -1.67
C GLY A 89 9.75 9.74 -0.58
N VAL A 90 9.85 8.41 -0.73
CA VAL A 90 9.37 7.45 0.27
C VAL A 90 10.36 7.39 1.43
N GLU A 91 9.86 7.59 2.66
CA GLU A 91 10.65 7.56 3.91
C GLU A 91 10.36 6.34 4.79
N GLY A 92 9.30 5.60 4.52
CA GLY A 92 8.95 4.37 5.25
C GLY A 92 7.89 3.58 4.52
N VAL A 93 7.76 2.30 4.86
CA VAL A 93 6.79 1.39 4.24
C VAL A 93 6.06 0.56 5.28
N VAL A 94 4.80 0.22 4.98
CA VAL A 94 4.06 -0.83 5.68
C VAL A 94 4.01 -2.04 4.76
N HIS A 95 4.71 -3.10 5.16
CA HIS A 95 4.52 -4.40 4.54
C HIS A 95 3.18 -4.99 5.03
N VAL A 96 2.33 -5.36 4.10
CA VAL A 96 1.10 -6.09 4.39
C VAL A 96 1.31 -7.56 4.04
N GLN A 97 0.92 -8.45 4.92
CA GLN A 97 1.14 -9.89 4.84
C GLN A 97 1.07 -10.41 3.39
N ALA A 98 2.03 -11.25 3.01
CA ALA A 98 2.17 -11.77 1.65
C ALA A 98 2.52 -13.27 1.60
N ALA A 99 3.15 -13.79 2.65
CA ALA A 99 3.58 -15.19 2.72
C ALA A 99 2.43 -16.15 3.07
N ILE A 100 1.28 -15.96 2.40
CA ILE A 100 0.07 -16.75 2.57
C ILE A 100 0.35 -18.20 2.19
N GLY A 101 0.02 -19.14 3.09
CA GLY A 101 0.27 -20.58 2.92
C GLY A 101 1.53 -21.06 3.63
N SER A 102 2.25 -20.18 4.35
CA SER A 102 3.32 -20.58 5.26
C SER A 102 2.74 -21.36 6.45
N PRO A 103 3.45 -22.39 6.94
CA PRO A 103 2.97 -23.19 8.08
C PRO A 103 2.81 -22.40 9.36
N ASN A 104 3.65 -21.40 9.57
CA ASN A 104 3.61 -20.48 10.70
C ASN A 104 3.68 -19.03 10.18
N PRO A 105 2.61 -18.23 10.32
CA PRO A 105 2.61 -16.84 9.83
C PRO A 105 3.58 -15.93 10.60
N VAL A 106 3.97 -16.28 11.83
CA VAL A 106 4.96 -15.50 12.61
C VAL A 106 6.34 -15.50 11.94
N THR A 107 6.65 -16.54 11.14
CA THR A 107 7.93 -16.60 10.40
C THR A 107 8.10 -15.41 9.45
N GLU A 108 7.03 -14.95 8.77
CA GLU A 108 7.09 -13.75 7.94
C GLU A 108 7.42 -12.50 8.76
N THR A 109 6.81 -12.36 9.94
CA THR A 109 7.08 -11.23 10.84
C THR A 109 8.53 -11.22 11.32
N VAL A 110 9.11 -12.38 11.64
CA VAL A 110 10.52 -12.50 12.03
C VAL A 110 11.44 -12.10 10.87
N TRP A 111 11.22 -12.67 9.69
CA TRP A 111 12.00 -12.36 8.49
C TRP A 111 11.97 -10.86 8.15
N LEU A 112 10.81 -10.23 8.22
CA LEU A 112 10.67 -8.79 7.98
C LEU A 112 11.29 -7.93 9.09
N THR A 113 11.33 -8.43 10.32
CA THR A 113 12.02 -7.75 11.43
C THR A 113 13.52 -7.72 11.19
N GLU A 114 14.10 -8.85 10.76
CA GLU A 114 15.52 -8.92 10.38
C GLU A 114 15.82 -8.02 9.17
N MET A 115 14.95 -8.02 8.15
CA MET A 115 15.07 -7.12 7.00
C MET A 115 15.05 -5.65 7.44
N ASN A 116 14.19 -5.27 8.39
CA ASN A 116 14.08 -3.91 8.90
C ASN A 116 15.36 -3.44 9.62
N GLU A 117 16.13 -4.33 10.24
CA GLU A 117 17.38 -3.95 10.91
C GLU A 117 18.44 -3.39 9.95
N THR A 118 18.43 -3.84 8.70
CA THR A 118 19.40 -3.42 7.65
C THR A 118 18.75 -2.54 6.59
N SER A 119 17.47 -2.26 6.70
CA SER A 119 16.71 -1.48 5.73
C SER A 119 17.11 0.00 5.75
N PRO A 120 17.27 0.65 4.58
CA PRO A 120 17.53 2.09 4.50
C PRO A 120 16.33 2.96 4.90
N ILE A 121 15.14 2.39 5.01
CA ILE A 121 13.92 3.03 5.47
C ILE A 121 13.18 2.11 6.45
N PRO A 122 12.47 2.63 7.45
CA PRO A 122 11.74 1.79 8.39
C PRO A 122 10.63 0.98 7.70
N ILE A 123 10.52 -0.28 8.10
CA ILE A 123 9.45 -1.20 7.70
C ILE A 123 8.53 -1.39 8.90
N ARG A 124 7.23 -1.24 8.70
CA ARG A 124 6.18 -1.68 9.63
C ARG A 124 5.48 -2.89 9.06
N ILE A 125 4.94 -3.75 9.92
CA ILE A 125 4.41 -5.06 9.55
C ILE A 125 2.94 -5.16 9.93
N VAL A 126 2.11 -5.37 8.92
CA VAL A 126 0.73 -5.88 9.05
C VAL A 126 0.79 -7.37 8.74
N ALA A 127 0.68 -8.19 9.77
CA ALA A 127 0.90 -9.64 9.68
C ALA A 127 -0.37 -10.42 9.30
N ASP A 128 -0.19 -11.68 8.89
CA ASP A 128 -1.25 -12.67 8.76
C ASP A 128 -1.60 -13.27 10.12
N CYS A 129 -2.89 -13.32 10.46
CA CYS A 129 -3.39 -14.03 11.63
C CYS A 129 -4.86 -14.39 11.43
N ASP A 130 -5.20 -15.67 11.59
CA ASP A 130 -6.60 -16.11 11.69
C ASP A 130 -7.18 -15.68 13.03
N LEU A 131 -7.83 -14.52 13.05
CA LEU A 131 -8.41 -13.93 14.27
C LEU A 131 -9.55 -14.78 14.88
N GLY A 132 -10.12 -15.70 14.12
CA GLY A 132 -11.15 -16.64 14.57
C GLY A 132 -10.60 -17.98 15.09
N ALA A 133 -9.32 -18.24 14.97
CA ALA A 133 -8.70 -19.48 15.42
C ALA A 133 -8.69 -19.63 16.96
N ALA A 134 -8.53 -20.87 17.41
CA ALA A 134 -8.50 -21.16 18.85
C ALA A 134 -7.27 -20.57 19.55
N ASP A 135 -6.17 -20.47 18.83
CA ASP A 135 -4.85 -20.01 19.25
C ASP A 135 -4.53 -18.59 18.78
N SER A 136 -5.50 -17.85 18.22
CA SER A 136 -5.31 -16.50 17.69
C SER A 136 -4.59 -15.54 18.65
N ILE A 137 -4.97 -15.54 19.94
CA ILE A 137 -4.32 -14.68 20.96
C ILE A 137 -2.86 -15.07 21.16
N SER A 138 -2.54 -16.36 21.25
CA SER A 138 -1.16 -16.83 21.37
C SER A 138 -0.32 -16.43 20.16
N GLN A 139 -0.90 -16.52 18.96
CA GLN A 139 -0.26 -16.12 17.72
C GLN A 139 -0.02 -14.59 17.65
N LEU A 140 -1.01 -13.79 18.06
CA LEU A 140 -0.87 -12.33 18.19
C LEU A 140 0.22 -11.94 19.19
N GLU A 141 0.34 -12.65 20.31
CA GLU A 141 1.39 -12.44 21.31
C GLU A 141 2.79 -12.77 20.75
N GLU A 142 2.89 -13.81 19.91
CA GLU A 142 4.16 -14.12 19.22
C GLU A 142 4.55 -13.01 18.22
N HIS A 143 3.62 -12.54 17.39
CA HIS A 143 3.87 -11.38 16.51
C HIS A 143 4.31 -10.15 17.31
N ALA A 144 3.68 -9.90 18.46
CA ALA A 144 3.95 -8.73 19.29
C ALA A 144 5.35 -8.70 19.94
N LYS A 145 6.11 -9.80 19.87
CA LYS A 145 7.54 -9.82 20.24
C LYS A 145 8.39 -9.03 19.25
N SER A 146 7.91 -8.85 18.04
CA SER A 146 8.57 -8.08 16.97
C SER A 146 8.17 -6.62 17.06
N LYS A 147 9.12 -5.72 17.34
CA LYS A 147 8.88 -4.29 17.49
C LYS A 147 8.22 -3.63 16.26
N PRO A 148 8.54 -4.00 15.00
CA PRO A 148 7.88 -3.44 13.82
C PRO A 148 6.47 -3.97 13.56
N PHE A 149 5.96 -4.96 14.27
CA PHE A 149 4.59 -5.44 14.15
C PHE A 149 3.59 -4.40 14.67
N VAL A 150 2.66 -3.98 13.81
CA VAL A 150 1.73 -2.88 14.09
C VAL A 150 0.29 -3.16 13.67
N GLY A 151 0.05 -4.21 12.91
CA GLY A 151 -1.27 -4.51 12.39
C GLY A 151 -1.45 -5.97 12.00
N VAL A 152 -2.69 -6.33 11.71
CA VAL A 152 -3.10 -7.64 11.19
C VAL A 152 -4.04 -7.44 10.01
N ARG A 153 -3.87 -8.25 8.96
CA ARG A 153 -4.88 -8.48 7.92
C ARG A 153 -5.35 -9.93 7.97
N ASP A 154 -6.65 -10.14 8.04
CA ASP A 154 -7.27 -11.47 8.03
C ASP A 154 -8.29 -11.57 6.89
N PHE A 155 -7.97 -12.35 5.86
CA PHE A 155 -8.87 -12.58 4.73
C PHE A 155 -10.17 -13.33 5.08
N LYS A 156 -10.29 -13.88 6.30
CA LYS A 156 -11.52 -14.51 6.79
C LYS A 156 -12.56 -13.52 7.28
N ALA A 157 -12.21 -12.24 7.40
CA ALA A 157 -13.14 -11.18 7.80
C ALA A 157 -14.29 -11.02 6.79
N GLU A 158 -14.01 -10.92 5.51
CA GLU A 158 -15.04 -10.69 4.50
C GLU A 158 -16.03 -11.86 4.36
N PRO A 159 -15.63 -13.13 4.29
CA PRO A 159 -16.56 -14.26 4.39
C PRO A 159 -17.43 -14.24 5.63
N MET A 160 -16.90 -13.82 6.78
CA MET A 160 -17.66 -13.68 8.02
C MET A 160 -18.73 -12.60 7.91
N PHE A 161 -18.42 -11.44 7.30
CA PHE A 161 -19.42 -10.39 7.04
C PHE A 161 -20.49 -10.83 6.05
N ALA A 162 -20.12 -11.52 4.99
CA ALA A 162 -21.04 -12.07 4.01
C ALA A 162 -22.02 -13.07 4.64
N ALA A 163 -21.56 -13.88 5.59
CA ALA A 163 -22.38 -14.80 6.37
C ALA A 163 -23.23 -14.08 7.44
N LYS A 164 -22.92 -12.83 7.78
CA LYS A 164 -23.54 -12.05 8.89
C LYS A 164 -23.43 -12.72 10.25
N GLU A 165 -22.43 -13.57 10.42
CA GLU A 165 -22.17 -14.31 11.64
C GLU A 165 -20.74 -13.96 12.13
N ILE A 166 -20.65 -13.36 13.32
CA ILE A 166 -19.37 -13.02 13.91
C ILE A 166 -18.99 -14.10 14.94
N ASN A 167 -17.86 -14.74 14.67
CA ASN A 167 -17.28 -15.71 15.58
C ASN A 167 -16.86 -15.03 16.91
N PRO A 168 -17.32 -15.54 18.09
CA PRO A 168 -16.94 -14.96 19.40
C PRO A 168 -15.42 -14.90 19.66
N LYS A 169 -14.63 -15.79 19.04
CA LYS A 169 -13.17 -15.74 19.13
C LYS A 169 -12.62 -14.55 18.38
N TYR A 170 -13.24 -14.21 17.25
CA TYR A 170 -12.90 -13.02 16.48
C TYR A 170 -13.04 -11.75 17.30
N GLU A 171 -14.16 -11.60 17.99
CA GLU A 171 -14.44 -10.49 18.91
C GLU A 171 -13.35 -10.38 20.02
N LYS A 172 -12.89 -11.52 20.56
CA LYS A 172 -11.82 -11.55 21.56
C LYS A 172 -10.49 -11.05 20.97
N SER A 173 -10.16 -11.45 19.75
CA SER A 173 -8.93 -11.03 19.07
C SER A 173 -8.96 -9.53 18.76
N LEU A 174 -10.08 -9.01 18.27
CA LEU A 174 -10.24 -7.57 18.01
C LEU A 174 -10.12 -6.73 19.29
N LYS A 175 -10.66 -7.21 20.41
CA LYS A 175 -10.50 -6.55 21.71
C LYS A 175 -9.04 -6.51 22.14
N TRP A 176 -8.31 -7.62 22.01
CA TRP A 176 -6.87 -7.68 22.29
C TRP A 176 -6.10 -6.69 21.41
N MET A 177 -6.42 -6.63 20.11
CA MET A 177 -5.80 -5.69 19.16
C MET A 177 -6.05 -4.24 19.58
N ALA A 178 -7.27 -3.88 19.96
CA ALA A 178 -7.61 -2.55 20.46
C ALA A 178 -6.80 -2.18 21.70
N GLU A 179 -6.74 -3.08 22.71
CA GLU A 179 -5.97 -2.89 23.94
C GLU A 179 -4.46 -2.71 23.69
N LYS A 180 -3.92 -3.38 22.67
CA LYS A 180 -2.51 -3.28 22.25
C LYS A 180 -2.26 -2.21 21.20
N GLN A 181 -3.32 -1.52 20.75
CA GLN A 181 -3.25 -0.53 19.67
C GLN A 181 -2.64 -1.13 18.38
N ILE A 182 -3.04 -2.33 18.03
CA ILE A 182 -2.71 -3.02 16.78
C ILE A 182 -3.81 -2.73 15.77
N VAL A 183 -3.42 -2.32 14.57
CA VAL A 183 -4.34 -1.93 13.49
C VAL A 183 -4.99 -3.18 12.87
N PHE A 184 -6.26 -3.09 12.54
CA PHE A 184 -6.93 -4.08 11.72
C PHE A 184 -7.03 -3.57 10.28
N ASP A 185 -6.17 -4.08 9.41
CA ASP A 185 -6.26 -3.84 7.96
C ASP A 185 -7.35 -4.75 7.38
N LEU A 186 -8.38 -4.15 6.83
CA LEU A 186 -9.62 -4.79 6.43
C LEU A 186 -9.77 -4.83 4.91
N ASP A 187 -9.75 -6.04 4.36
CA ASP A 187 -10.19 -6.33 3.00
C ASP A 187 -11.72 -6.51 3.00
N CYS A 188 -12.45 -5.62 2.34
CA CYS A 188 -13.91 -5.65 2.37
C CYS A 188 -14.52 -4.95 1.15
N GLU A 189 -15.36 -5.68 0.41
CA GLU A 189 -16.12 -5.11 -0.71
C GLU A 189 -17.39 -4.39 -0.22
N TRP A 190 -17.90 -3.50 -1.08
CA TRP A 190 -18.99 -2.58 -0.71
C TRP A 190 -20.23 -3.27 -0.15
N MET A 191 -20.57 -4.46 -0.63
CA MET A 191 -21.76 -5.20 -0.19
C MET A 191 -21.67 -5.67 1.27
N ASN A 192 -20.46 -5.83 1.79
CA ASN A 192 -20.17 -6.27 3.15
C ASN A 192 -19.84 -5.11 4.11
N MET A 193 -19.63 -3.89 3.61
CA MET A 193 -19.32 -2.71 4.42
C MET A 193 -20.38 -2.37 5.49
N PRO A 194 -21.67 -2.62 5.31
CA PRO A 194 -22.64 -2.43 6.40
C PRO A 194 -22.35 -3.29 7.64
N GLU A 195 -21.87 -4.52 7.46
CA GLU A 195 -21.48 -5.39 8.59
C GLU A 195 -20.11 -4.98 9.17
N ALA A 196 -19.18 -4.58 8.32
CA ALA A 196 -17.90 -3.99 8.74
C ALA A 196 -18.12 -2.73 9.59
N ARG A 197 -19.06 -1.86 9.20
CA ARG A 197 -19.45 -0.70 10.00
C ARG A 197 -19.96 -1.09 11.37
N LYS A 198 -20.87 -2.06 11.47
CA LYS A 198 -21.40 -2.55 12.76
C LYS A 198 -20.28 -3.09 13.66
N LEU A 199 -19.29 -3.77 13.06
CA LEU A 199 -18.10 -4.23 13.79
C LEU A 199 -17.28 -3.04 14.29
N ALA A 200 -17.01 -2.05 13.47
CA ALA A 200 -16.27 -0.85 13.84
C ALA A 200 -16.96 -0.09 14.99
N GLU A 201 -18.29 0.05 14.93
CA GLU A 201 -19.09 0.71 15.97
C GLU A 201 -19.09 -0.06 17.31
N ARG A 202 -18.96 -1.41 17.28
CA ARG A 202 -18.81 -2.23 18.51
C ARG A 202 -17.40 -2.15 19.11
N HIS A 203 -16.40 -1.83 18.32
CA HIS A 203 -15.00 -1.73 18.74
C HIS A 203 -14.44 -0.32 18.50
N PRO A 204 -14.98 0.72 19.18
CA PRO A 204 -14.63 2.12 18.87
C PRO A 204 -13.15 2.45 19.15
N ASP A 205 -12.48 1.68 20.01
CA ASP A 205 -11.07 1.86 20.34
C ASP A 205 -10.12 1.12 19.37
N LEU A 206 -10.65 0.29 18.45
CA LEU A 206 -9.87 -0.41 17.44
C LEU A 206 -9.67 0.49 16.23
N SER A 207 -8.43 0.72 15.82
CA SER A 207 -8.13 1.35 14.54
C SER A 207 -8.34 0.34 13.40
N ILE A 208 -9.23 0.66 12.47
CA ILE A 208 -9.54 -0.17 11.31
C ILE A 208 -9.13 0.58 10.05
N VAL A 209 -8.53 -0.10 9.08
CA VAL A 209 -8.13 0.47 7.79
C VAL A 209 -8.81 -0.29 6.67
N LEU A 210 -9.71 0.37 5.95
CA LEU A 210 -10.29 -0.22 4.73
C LEU A 210 -9.27 -0.16 3.59
N GLU A 211 -8.87 -1.32 3.10
CA GLU A 211 -7.89 -1.44 2.01
C GLU A 211 -8.48 -1.12 0.63
N HIS A 212 -7.61 -0.65 -0.27
CA HIS A 212 -7.83 -0.58 -1.73
C HIS A 212 -9.14 0.11 -2.14
N ILE A 213 -9.52 1.17 -1.42
CA ILE A 213 -10.79 1.89 -1.65
C ILE A 213 -12.02 0.96 -1.68
N GLY A 214 -11.94 -0.18 -0.97
CA GLY A 214 -13.01 -1.19 -0.92
C GLY A 214 -13.20 -1.95 -2.23
N PHE A 215 -12.14 -2.19 -3.01
CA PHE A 215 -12.11 -3.03 -4.22
C PHE A 215 -13.23 -2.77 -5.23
N PRO A 216 -13.40 -1.58 -5.80
CA PRO A 216 -14.43 -1.33 -6.79
C PRO A 216 -14.16 -2.13 -8.07
N ARG A 217 -14.91 -3.21 -8.31
CA ARG A 217 -14.64 -4.18 -9.38
C ARG A 217 -15.23 -3.81 -10.72
N GLU A 218 -16.29 -2.98 -10.74
CA GLU A 218 -16.97 -2.60 -11.95
C GLU A 218 -16.93 -1.09 -12.16
N ARG A 219 -17.08 -0.66 -13.41
CA ARG A 219 -17.03 0.76 -13.79
C ARG A 219 -18.37 1.32 -14.24
N THR A 220 -19.47 0.56 -14.04
CA THR A 220 -20.83 1.02 -14.33
C THR A 220 -21.29 2.08 -13.33
N ASP A 221 -22.17 2.97 -13.73
CA ASP A 221 -22.68 4.02 -12.83
C ASP A 221 -23.54 3.44 -11.69
N SER A 222 -24.30 2.37 -11.95
CA SER A 222 -25.07 1.70 -10.92
C SER A 222 -24.16 1.07 -9.83
N TYR A 223 -23.06 0.42 -10.24
CA TYR A 223 -22.08 -0.10 -9.29
C TYR A 223 -21.43 1.03 -8.49
N PHE A 224 -21.04 2.12 -9.17
CA PHE A 224 -20.46 3.28 -8.50
C PHE A 224 -21.39 3.85 -7.43
N GLN A 225 -22.69 3.98 -7.68
CA GLN A 225 -23.65 4.50 -6.70
C GLN A 225 -23.78 3.59 -5.47
N ASN A 226 -23.83 2.27 -5.66
CA ASN A 226 -23.88 1.30 -4.58
C ASN A 226 -22.59 1.35 -3.73
N TRP A 227 -21.44 1.32 -4.38
CA TRP A 227 -20.14 1.43 -3.73
C TRP A 227 -20.01 2.76 -2.97
N LYS A 228 -20.37 3.89 -3.59
CA LYS A 228 -20.34 5.21 -2.96
C LYS A 228 -21.19 5.24 -1.69
N THR A 229 -22.42 4.75 -1.76
CA THR A 229 -23.32 4.67 -0.59
C THR A 229 -22.69 3.84 0.54
N ALA A 230 -22.05 2.73 0.22
CA ALA A 230 -21.38 1.89 1.21
C ALA A 230 -20.16 2.57 1.83
N ILE A 231 -19.31 3.24 1.03
CA ILE A 231 -18.16 4.04 1.48
C ILE A 231 -18.61 5.17 2.42
N GLU A 232 -19.61 5.96 2.02
CA GLU A 232 -20.17 7.03 2.86
C GLU A 232 -20.77 6.48 4.15
N GLY A 233 -21.43 5.31 4.06
CA GLY A 233 -21.97 4.61 5.22
C GLY A 233 -20.87 4.17 6.20
N LEU A 234 -19.79 3.58 5.71
CA LEU A 234 -18.66 3.11 6.54
C LEU A 234 -17.90 4.29 7.16
N ALA A 235 -17.77 5.40 6.44
CA ALA A 235 -17.10 6.60 6.92
C ALA A 235 -17.72 7.22 8.18
N ASN A 236 -18.99 6.89 8.51
CA ASN A 236 -19.62 7.32 9.76
C ASN A 236 -19.02 6.64 11.00
N ALA A 237 -18.32 5.51 10.85
CA ALA A 237 -17.51 4.93 11.93
C ALA A 237 -16.20 5.70 12.05
N GLY A 238 -16.05 6.47 13.13
CA GLY A 238 -14.92 7.41 13.32
C GLY A 238 -13.56 6.76 13.48
N ASN A 239 -13.51 5.46 13.78
CA ASN A 239 -12.31 4.65 13.94
C ASN A 239 -11.87 3.92 12.66
N VAL A 240 -12.54 4.19 11.53
CA VAL A 240 -12.16 3.65 10.22
C VAL A 240 -11.36 4.70 9.43
N THR A 241 -10.23 4.27 8.89
CA THR A 241 -9.35 5.03 7.97
C THR A 241 -9.41 4.41 6.59
N MET A 242 -9.41 5.23 5.56
CA MET A 242 -9.40 4.82 4.14
C MET A 242 -7.96 4.68 3.65
N LYS A 243 -7.61 3.51 3.10
CA LYS A 243 -6.36 3.31 2.36
C LYS A 243 -6.60 3.44 0.86
N ILE A 244 -6.11 4.53 0.29
CA ILE A 244 -6.14 4.79 -1.16
C ILE A 244 -4.96 4.05 -1.77
N SER A 245 -5.22 2.84 -2.27
CA SER A 245 -4.20 1.91 -2.80
C SER A 245 -4.83 0.90 -3.76
N GLY A 246 -4.02 0.11 -4.46
CA GLY A 246 -4.49 -1.00 -5.30
C GLY A 246 -5.45 -0.61 -6.42
N VAL A 247 -5.45 0.64 -6.81
CA VAL A 247 -6.44 1.18 -7.78
C VAL A 247 -6.26 0.60 -9.19
N ALA A 248 -5.03 0.18 -9.53
CA ALA A 248 -4.72 -0.40 -10.82
C ALA A 248 -5.22 -1.85 -10.95
N MET A 249 -5.32 -2.60 -9.86
CA MET A 249 -5.85 -3.99 -9.90
C MET A 249 -7.27 -4.06 -10.42
N THR A 250 -8.10 -3.08 -10.03
CA THR A 250 -9.52 -3.04 -10.39
C THR A 250 -9.82 -2.22 -11.64
N ASP A 251 -8.83 -1.52 -12.18
CA ASP A 251 -8.89 -0.77 -13.44
C ASP A 251 -7.54 -0.88 -14.17
N PRO A 252 -7.24 -2.02 -14.84
CA PRO A 252 -5.93 -2.26 -15.47
C PRO A 252 -5.56 -1.26 -16.58
N PHE A 253 -6.54 -0.56 -17.14
CA PHE A 253 -6.37 0.46 -18.15
C PHE A 253 -6.64 1.87 -17.62
N PHE A 254 -6.47 2.04 -16.33
CA PHE A 254 -6.79 3.28 -15.65
C PHE A 254 -6.14 4.51 -16.27
N THR A 255 -6.86 5.59 -16.19
CA THR A 255 -6.36 6.94 -16.42
C THR A 255 -6.60 7.75 -15.15
N LYS A 256 -5.94 8.90 -15.08
CA LYS A 256 -6.23 9.83 -13.99
C LYS A 256 -7.73 10.16 -13.91
N GLU A 257 -8.38 10.35 -15.06
CA GLU A 257 -9.80 10.67 -15.15
C GLU A 257 -10.69 9.50 -14.70
N SER A 258 -10.35 8.24 -15.08
CA SER A 258 -11.15 7.07 -14.71
C SER A 258 -11.15 6.80 -13.20
N LEU A 259 -10.04 7.09 -12.53
CA LEU A 259 -9.90 6.91 -11.08
C LEU A 259 -10.48 8.08 -10.26
N LYS A 260 -10.60 9.26 -10.89
CA LYS A 260 -10.90 10.51 -10.17
C LYS A 260 -12.15 10.41 -9.29
N ARG A 261 -13.27 9.92 -9.81
CA ARG A 261 -14.53 9.85 -9.06
C ARG A 261 -14.44 8.92 -7.85
N TRP A 262 -13.63 7.87 -7.91
CA TRP A 262 -13.43 6.91 -6.83
C TRP A 262 -12.59 7.51 -5.71
N VAL A 263 -11.46 8.11 -6.06
CA VAL A 263 -10.55 8.75 -5.12
C VAL A 263 -11.21 9.97 -4.47
N ASP A 264 -11.85 10.83 -5.26
CA ASP A 264 -12.58 12.01 -4.73
C ASP A 264 -13.66 11.59 -3.72
N THR A 265 -14.44 10.53 -4.03
CA THR A 265 -15.46 10.03 -3.08
C THR A 265 -14.84 9.57 -1.75
N CYS A 266 -13.70 8.88 -1.79
CA CYS A 266 -12.99 8.46 -0.58
C CYS A 266 -12.50 9.67 0.23
N LEU A 267 -11.89 10.65 -0.44
CA LEU A 267 -11.40 11.88 0.20
C LEU A 267 -12.54 12.71 0.80
N ASP A 268 -13.67 12.82 0.09
CA ASP A 268 -14.83 13.56 0.55
C ASP A 268 -15.52 12.88 1.76
N ALA A 269 -15.59 11.54 1.75
CA ALA A 269 -16.25 10.78 2.81
C ALA A 269 -15.42 10.69 4.11
N PHE A 270 -14.11 10.44 4.00
CA PHE A 270 -13.24 10.22 5.16
C PHE A 270 -12.49 11.48 5.60
N GLY A 271 -12.35 12.45 4.72
CA GLY A 271 -11.57 13.66 4.96
C GLY A 271 -10.06 13.41 5.07
N PRO A 272 -9.26 14.50 5.11
CA PRO A 272 -7.81 14.40 5.09
C PRO A 272 -7.20 13.78 6.35
N ASP A 273 -7.95 13.71 7.44
CA ASP A 273 -7.48 13.15 8.72
C ASP A 273 -7.59 11.62 8.80
N ARG A 274 -8.39 11.02 7.92
CA ARG A 274 -8.65 9.58 7.89
C ARG A 274 -8.41 8.97 6.51
N CYS A 275 -7.44 9.50 5.76
CA CYS A 275 -6.95 8.89 4.52
C CYS A 275 -5.44 8.64 4.63
N VAL A 276 -5.00 7.50 4.10
CA VAL A 276 -3.60 7.16 3.87
C VAL A 276 -3.44 6.63 2.45
N ILE A 277 -2.21 6.64 1.92
CA ILE A 277 -1.93 6.11 0.57
C ILE A 277 -1.03 4.89 0.64
N GLY A 278 -1.18 4.01 -0.35
CA GLY A 278 -0.30 2.87 -0.54
C GLY A 278 -0.17 2.51 -2.01
N SER A 279 0.99 2.00 -2.40
CA SER A 279 1.27 1.65 -3.80
C SER A 279 0.69 0.31 -4.23
N ASN A 280 0.49 -0.60 -3.28
CA ASN A 280 0.23 -2.01 -3.56
C ASN A 280 1.39 -2.69 -4.34
N TRP A 281 2.62 -2.26 -4.08
CA TRP A 281 3.79 -2.72 -4.82
C TRP A 281 4.30 -4.07 -4.30
N PRO A 282 4.68 -5.03 -5.15
CA PRO A 282 4.84 -4.91 -6.61
C PRO A 282 3.60 -5.32 -7.42
N VAL A 283 2.42 -5.50 -6.83
CA VAL A 283 1.22 -5.94 -7.57
C VAL A 283 0.85 -4.92 -8.66
N ASP A 284 0.75 -3.65 -8.33
CA ASP A 284 0.38 -2.60 -9.28
C ASP A 284 1.48 -2.31 -10.31
N ARG A 285 2.71 -2.86 -10.16
CA ARG A 285 3.75 -2.87 -11.21
C ARG A 285 3.29 -3.54 -12.51
N LEU A 286 2.31 -4.44 -12.42
CA LEU A 286 1.71 -5.08 -13.60
C LEU A 286 1.02 -4.07 -14.54
N PHE A 287 0.62 -2.93 -14.02
CA PHE A 287 -0.23 -1.97 -14.72
C PHE A 287 0.44 -0.61 -14.90
N SER A 288 1.48 -0.28 -14.13
CA SER A 288 2.15 1.02 -14.16
C SER A 288 3.58 0.94 -13.64
N SER A 289 4.31 2.05 -13.73
CA SER A 289 5.51 2.30 -12.93
C SER A 289 5.14 2.98 -11.61
N TYR A 290 6.05 2.95 -10.62
CA TYR A 290 5.81 3.48 -9.27
C TYR A 290 5.48 4.99 -9.27
N ASP A 291 6.32 5.79 -9.93
CA ASP A 291 6.20 7.24 -9.93
C ASP A 291 4.89 7.78 -10.53
N PRO A 292 4.36 7.25 -11.66
CA PRO A 292 3.06 7.67 -12.17
C PRO A 292 1.90 7.46 -11.20
N ILE A 293 1.83 6.31 -10.51
CA ILE A 293 0.77 6.05 -9.52
C ILE A 293 0.87 7.05 -8.36
N MET A 294 2.06 7.23 -7.80
CA MET A 294 2.27 8.20 -6.73
C MET A 294 2.05 9.64 -7.19
N GLY A 295 2.39 9.94 -8.45
CA GLY A 295 2.12 11.24 -9.09
C GLY A 295 0.62 11.53 -9.16
N TYR A 296 -0.20 10.56 -9.53
CA TYR A 296 -1.66 10.73 -9.55
C TYR A 296 -2.24 10.96 -8.16
N TYR A 297 -1.78 10.23 -7.14
CA TYR A 297 -2.23 10.47 -5.77
C TYR A 297 -1.89 11.90 -5.31
N ARG A 298 -0.68 12.38 -5.58
CA ARG A 298 -0.28 13.77 -5.29
C ARG A 298 -1.16 14.77 -6.03
N GLU A 299 -1.48 14.50 -7.29
CA GLU A 299 -2.31 15.39 -8.10
C GLU A 299 -3.75 15.45 -7.59
N TYR A 300 -4.37 14.31 -7.22
CA TYR A 300 -5.74 14.30 -6.65
C TYR A 300 -5.86 15.14 -5.39
N ILE A 301 -4.84 15.12 -4.54
CA ILE A 301 -4.84 15.89 -3.29
C ILE A 301 -4.25 17.29 -3.44
N SER A 302 -3.75 17.68 -4.62
CA SER A 302 -3.07 18.97 -4.84
C SER A 302 -3.96 20.20 -4.59
N LYS A 303 -5.28 20.04 -4.66
CA LYS A 303 -6.28 21.05 -4.32
C LYS A 303 -6.43 21.30 -2.80
N LEU A 304 -5.95 20.38 -1.98
CA LEU A 304 -5.96 20.49 -0.52
C LEU A 304 -4.83 21.39 -0.02
N SER A 305 -4.96 21.93 1.19
CA SER A 305 -3.87 22.65 1.83
C SER A 305 -2.64 21.76 2.03
N ILE A 306 -1.45 22.38 2.12
CA ILE A 306 -0.20 21.64 2.36
C ILE A 306 -0.29 20.78 3.62
N SER A 307 -0.90 21.29 4.69
CA SER A 307 -1.10 20.54 5.94
C SER A 307 -1.99 19.31 5.76
N GLU A 308 -3.01 19.38 4.90
CA GLU A 308 -3.88 18.24 4.56
C GLU A 308 -3.14 17.21 3.69
N GLN A 309 -2.38 17.70 2.71
CA GLN A 309 -1.51 16.81 1.89
C GLN A 309 -0.49 16.07 2.76
N GLU A 310 0.16 16.75 3.71
CA GLU A 310 1.09 16.12 4.66
C GLU A 310 0.42 15.06 5.53
N ARG A 311 -0.83 15.29 5.95
CA ARG A 311 -1.58 14.28 6.71
C ARG A 311 -1.79 13.00 5.88
N ILE A 312 -2.29 13.15 4.68
CA ILE A 312 -2.60 12.01 3.80
C ILE A 312 -1.35 11.24 3.38
N LEU A 313 -0.29 11.95 3.00
CA LEU A 313 0.94 11.34 2.47
C LEU A 313 1.85 10.74 3.55
N ASN A 314 1.76 11.26 4.78
CA ASN A 314 2.74 10.92 5.82
C ASN A 314 2.14 10.83 7.22
N LYS A 315 1.67 11.93 7.80
CA LYS A 315 1.41 12.06 9.24
C LYS A 315 0.35 11.08 9.77
N ASN A 316 -0.70 10.80 8.98
CA ASN A 316 -1.72 9.82 9.37
C ASN A 316 -1.11 8.42 9.46
N ALA A 317 -0.28 8.04 8.49
CA ALA A 317 0.42 6.76 8.50
C ALA A 317 1.43 6.66 9.65
N VAL A 318 2.18 7.72 9.91
CA VAL A 318 3.12 7.78 11.07
C VAL A 318 2.38 7.54 12.38
N LYS A 319 1.23 8.20 12.58
CA LYS A 319 0.41 8.02 13.78
C LYS A 319 -0.20 6.62 13.85
N LEU A 320 -0.78 6.15 12.75
CA LEU A 320 -1.53 4.90 12.67
C LEU A 320 -0.63 3.67 12.85
N TYR A 321 0.49 3.64 12.14
CA TYR A 321 1.43 2.51 12.09
C TYR A 321 2.70 2.73 12.94
N LYS A 322 2.73 3.77 13.78
CA LYS A 322 3.79 4.01 14.80
C LYS A 322 5.20 4.07 14.20
N PHE A 323 5.40 4.85 13.15
CA PHE A 323 6.74 5.11 12.59
C PHE A 323 7.62 5.95 13.50
#